data_e19965001196e4b753bf3cf7da7cbb6f
#
_entry.id   e19965001196e4b753bf3cf7da7cbb6f
#
_cell.length_a   1.000
_cell.length_b   1.000
_cell.length_c   1.000
_cell.angle_alpha   90.00
_cell.angle_beta   90.00
_cell.angle_gamma   90.00
#
_symmetry.space_group_name_H-M   'P 1'
#
loop_
_entity.id
_entity.type
_entity.pdbx_description
1 polymer ?
#
loop_
_entity_poly.entity_id
_entity_poly.type
_entity_poly.pdbx_seq_one_letter_code
_entity_poly.pdbx_strand_id
1 'polypeptide(L)'
;LIVTIGKEVKALNNATFSKDYEKTITTRDIQPSVGFASRGSLLPGKVVEGLPVMALNVNNVDVNFFRVKPESLPAFISQWEYRNSLANWQSDKLLQMADLVYTGRFDLNPARNTREKLLLPLGDIKPLQQAGVYLAVMNQAGRYDYSNPATLFTLSDIGVSAHRYHNRLDIFTQSLENGAAQQGIEVSLLNEKGQTLTQATSDAQGHVQLENDKNAALLLA
;
A
#
# COMPACT_ATOMS: atom_id res chain seq x y z
N LEU A 1 14.98 27.30 -19.76
CA LEU A 1 14.23 28.20 -20.59
C LEU A 1 15.15 29.35 -21.02
N ILE A 2 15.27 29.57 -22.32
CA ILE A 2 15.98 30.73 -22.87
C ILE A 2 14.90 31.73 -23.27
N VAL A 3 15.01 32.95 -22.74
CA VAL A 3 14.14 34.07 -23.09
C VAL A 3 14.97 35.07 -23.90
N THR A 4 14.57 35.31 -25.15
CA THR A 4 15.23 36.25 -26.05
C THR A 4 14.29 37.41 -26.33
N ILE A 5 14.77 38.63 -26.16
CA ILE A 5 14.06 39.87 -26.53
C ILE A 5 14.86 40.48 -27.67
N GLY A 6 14.24 40.53 -28.86
CA GLY A 6 14.86 41.10 -30.03
C GLY A 6 15.12 42.61 -29.87
N LYS A 7 16.21 43.12 -30.46
CA LYS A 7 16.56 44.57 -30.46
C LYS A 7 15.48 45.45 -31.04
N GLU A 8 14.58 44.90 -31.87
CA GLU A 8 13.50 45.63 -32.52
C GLU A 8 12.32 45.96 -31.62
N VAL A 9 12.28 45.37 -30.41
CA VAL A 9 11.24 45.67 -29.41
C VAL A 9 11.40 47.10 -28.94
N LYS A 10 10.35 47.91 -29.13
CA LYS A 10 10.31 49.33 -28.75
C LYS A 10 9.69 49.49 -27.37
N ALA A 11 10.34 50.24 -26.52
CA ALA A 11 9.75 50.73 -25.28
C ALA A 11 8.70 51.84 -25.55
N LEU A 12 7.89 52.16 -24.55
CA LEU A 12 6.87 53.22 -24.64
C LEU A 12 7.45 54.60 -25.03
N ASN A 13 8.70 54.87 -24.75
CA ASN A 13 9.45 56.08 -25.11
C ASN A 13 10.18 55.94 -26.44
N ASN A 14 9.87 54.97 -27.28
CA ASN A 14 10.51 54.60 -28.53
C ASN A 14 11.99 54.19 -28.45
N ALA A 15 12.55 53.98 -27.25
CA ALA A 15 13.89 53.40 -27.10
C ALA A 15 13.89 51.93 -27.54
N THR A 16 15.01 51.49 -28.15
CA THR A 16 15.24 50.13 -28.59
C THR A 16 16.50 49.59 -27.92
N PHE A 17 16.63 48.26 -27.86
CA PHE A 17 17.88 47.64 -27.40
C PHE A 17 18.97 47.81 -28.47
N SER A 18 20.22 47.98 -28.01
CA SER A 18 21.38 48.04 -28.91
C SER A 18 21.73 46.69 -29.56
N LYS A 19 21.30 45.61 -28.91
CA LYS A 19 21.49 44.23 -29.35
C LYS A 19 20.36 43.37 -28.77
N ASP A 20 20.16 42.16 -29.29
CA ASP A 20 19.27 41.19 -28.73
C ASP A 20 19.66 40.89 -27.27
N TYR A 21 18.68 40.84 -26.40
CA TYR A 21 18.87 40.47 -25.01
C TYR A 21 18.46 39.01 -24.81
N GLU A 22 19.38 38.19 -24.33
CA GLU A 22 19.14 36.79 -24.02
C GLU A 22 19.37 36.55 -22.53
N LYS A 23 18.44 35.83 -21.92
CA LYS A 23 18.55 35.39 -20.52
C LYS A 23 18.15 33.95 -20.39
N THR A 24 19.07 33.13 -19.90
CA THR A 24 18.77 31.77 -19.50
C THR A 24 18.13 31.75 -18.10
N ILE A 25 16.94 31.21 -18.00
CA ILE A 25 16.25 30.97 -16.74
C ILE A 25 16.32 29.47 -16.44
N THR A 26 17.03 29.11 -15.39
CA THR A 26 17.08 27.72 -14.88
C THR A 26 15.92 27.53 -13.91
N THR A 27 15.08 26.56 -14.19
CA THR A 27 14.06 26.10 -13.22
C THR A 27 14.67 25.05 -12.30
N ARG A 28 14.27 25.07 -11.04
CA ARG A 28 14.66 24.03 -10.11
C ARG A 28 13.87 22.75 -10.43
N ASP A 29 14.46 21.60 -10.10
CA ASP A 29 13.73 20.33 -10.16
C ASP A 29 12.58 20.35 -9.15
N ILE A 30 11.53 19.59 -9.48
CA ILE A 30 10.41 19.37 -8.58
C ILE A 30 10.93 18.58 -7.37
N GLN A 31 10.45 18.94 -6.17
CA GLN A 31 10.86 18.26 -4.94
C GLN A 31 10.61 16.76 -5.04
N PRO A 32 11.59 15.91 -4.68
CA PRO A 32 11.43 14.47 -4.68
C PRO A 32 10.29 14.03 -3.77
N SER A 33 9.50 13.08 -4.23
CA SER A 33 8.45 12.46 -3.43
C SER A 33 8.21 11.02 -3.85
N VAL A 34 7.92 10.16 -2.87
CA VAL A 34 7.58 8.77 -3.11
C VAL A 34 6.54 8.30 -2.10
N GLY A 35 5.69 7.37 -2.49
CA GLY A 35 4.69 6.78 -1.61
C GLY A 35 3.95 5.63 -2.30
N PHE A 36 3.20 4.87 -1.53
CA PHE A 36 2.37 3.80 -2.10
C PHE A 36 1.18 4.38 -2.86
N ALA A 37 0.87 3.77 -4.01
CA ALA A 37 -0.21 4.24 -4.89
C ALA A 37 -1.60 3.73 -4.47
N SER A 38 -1.65 2.70 -3.62
CA SER A 38 -2.90 2.08 -3.15
C SER A 38 -2.90 1.92 -1.63
N ARG A 39 -4.09 1.82 -1.05
CA ARG A 39 -4.33 1.51 0.36
C ARG A 39 -5.10 0.20 0.44
N GLY A 40 -4.71 -0.69 1.37
CA GLY A 40 -5.46 -1.92 1.65
C GLY A 40 -5.60 -2.84 0.44
N SER A 41 -4.52 -3.09 -0.30
CA SER A 41 -4.55 -3.94 -1.48
C SER A 41 -4.65 -5.40 -1.09
N LEU A 42 -5.66 -6.09 -1.60
CA LEU A 42 -5.65 -7.54 -1.64
C LEU A 42 -4.85 -7.96 -2.88
N LEU A 43 -3.79 -8.72 -2.66
CA LEU A 43 -2.91 -9.20 -3.72
C LEU A 43 -3.10 -10.71 -3.84
N PRO A 44 -3.68 -11.20 -4.97
CA PRO A 44 -3.79 -12.64 -5.23
C PRO A 44 -2.39 -13.26 -5.30
N GLY A 45 -2.12 -14.27 -4.48
CA GLY A 45 -0.77 -14.78 -4.21
C GLY A 45 0.07 -15.19 -5.41
N LYS A 46 -0.55 -15.57 -6.55
CA LYS A 46 0.15 -15.98 -7.78
C LYS A 46 0.18 -14.91 -8.89
N VAL A 47 -0.58 -13.82 -8.75
CA VAL A 47 -0.75 -12.80 -9.82
C VAL A 47 -0.04 -11.50 -9.45
N VAL A 48 0.75 -11.48 -8.38
CA VAL A 48 1.35 -10.24 -7.88
C VAL A 48 2.58 -9.85 -8.69
N GLU A 49 2.39 -8.99 -9.67
CA GLU A 49 3.52 -8.35 -10.36
C GLU A 49 4.32 -7.44 -9.43
N GLY A 50 3.67 -6.87 -8.39
CA GLY A 50 4.33 -6.02 -7.42
C GLY A 50 3.41 -5.07 -6.67
N LEU A 51 3.97 -4.35 -5.71
CA LEU A 51 3.25 -3.34 -4.93
C LEU A 51 3.35 -1.98 -5.63
N PRO A 52 2.22 -1.34 -6.00
CA PRO A 52 2.25 -0.11 -6.77
C PRO A 52 2.71 1.08 -5.92
N VAL A 53 3.64 1.87 -6.48
CA VAL A 53 4.18 3.09 -5.87
C VAL A 53 4.10 4.26 -6.85
N MET A 54 4.00 5.47 -6.32
CA MET A 54 4.13 6.72 -7.06
C MET A 54 5.47 7.34 -6.73
N ALA A 55 6.32 7.56 -7.72
CA ALA A 55 7.63 8.17 -7.55
C ALA A 55 7.78 9.43 -8.39
N LEU A 56 8.50 10.42 -7.87
CA LEU A 56 8.89 11.65 -8.54
C LEU A 56 10.30 12.02 -8.07
N ASN A 57 11.29 12.00 -8.97
CA ASN A 57 12.69 12.32 -8.68
C ASN A 57 13.30 11.51 -7.51
N VAL A 58 12.83 10.27 -7.26
CA VAL A 58 13.36 9.34 -6.26
C VAL A 58 13.79 8.08 -6.98
N ASN A 59 15.09 7.81 -7.00
CA ASN A 59 15.65 6.68 -7.75
C ASN A 59 15.62 5.37 -6.95
N ASN A 60 15.80 5.44 -5.64
CA ASN A 60 15.88 4.26 -4.78
C ASN A 60 15.07 4.44 -3.51
N VAL A 61 14.46 3.34 -3.07
CA VAL A 61 13.77 3.26 -1.78
C VAL A 61 14.21 2.03 -1.01
N ASP A 62 14.28 2.15 0.30
CA ASP A 62 14.41 1.02 1.22
C ASP A 62 13.02 0.68 1.76
N VAL A 63 12.61 -0.58 1.67
CA VAL A 63 11.29 -1.02 2.12
C VAL A 63 11.42 -2.14 3.13
N ASN A 64 10.76 -1.95 4.27
CA ASN A 64 10.60 -2.94 5.31
C ASN A 64 9.23 -3.59 5.20
N PHE A 65 9.17 -4.92 5.17
CA PHE A 65 7.94 -5.68 5.15
C PHE A 65 7.75 -6.39 6.49
N PHE A 66 6.63 -6.12 7.13
CA PHE A 66 6.24 -6.73 8.38
C PHE A 66 5.03 -7.62 8.14
N ARG A 67 5.08 -8.86 8.66
CA ARG A 67 3.93 -9.77 8.68
C ARG A 67 3.19 -9.62 10.00
N VAL A 68 1.92 -9.29 9.94
CA VAL A 68 1.08 -9.15 11.15
C VAL A 68 0.86 -10.53 11.77
N LYS A 69 1.04 -10.61 13.09
CA LYS A 69 0.78 -11.83 13.84
C LYS A 69 -0.72 -12.12 13.88
N PRO A 70 -1.15 -13.37 13.67
CA PRO A 70 -2.57 -13.73 13.62
C PRO A 70 -3.36 -13.23 14.83
N GLU A 71 -2.82 -13.41 16.03
CA GLU A 71 -3.43 -12.98 17.28
C GLU A 71 -3.55 -11.45 17.44
N SER A 72 -2.76 -10.71 16.69
CA SER A 72 -2.74 -9.24 16.71
C SER A 72 -3.62 -8.60 15.63
N LEU A 73 -4.15 -9.38 14.69
CA LEU A 73 -4.88 -8.88 13.51
C LEU A 73 -6.00 -7.89 13.85
N PRO A 74 -6.94 -8.16 14.78
CA PRO A 74 -8.02 -7.23 15.08
C PRO A 74 -7.52 -5.90 15.63
N ALA A 75 -6.60 -5.95 16.58
CA ALA A 75 -6.00 -4.77 17.18
C ALA A 75 -5.15 -3.99 16.17
N PHE A 76 -4.46 -4.70 15.28
CA PHE A 76 -3.64 -4.13 14.23
C PHE A 76 -4.51 -3.40 13.20
N ILE A 77 -5.53 -4.05 12.64
CA ILE A 77 -6.43 -3.46 11.64
C ILE A 77 -7.11 -2.23 12.21
N SER A 78 -7.69 -2.30 13.40
CA SER A 78 -8.36 -1.16 14.06
C SER A 78 -7.44 0.07 14.21
N GLN A 79 -6.12 -0.15 14.35
CA GLN A 79 -5.16 0.94 14.57
C GLN A 79 -4.47 1.42 13.29
N TRP A 80 -4.33 0.56 12.27
CA TRP A 80 -3.45 0.77 11.12
C TRP A 80 -4.16 0.78 9.76
N GLU A 81 -5.40 0.28 9.66
CA GLU A 81 -6.12 0.11 8.39
C GLU A 81 -6.17 1.38 7.53
N TYR A 82 -6.41 2.52 8.16
CA TYR A 82 -6.57 3.80 7.45
C TYR A 82 -5.28 4.64 7.41
N ARG A 83 -4.18 4.14 7.94
CA ARG A 83 -2.92 4.87 7.96
C ARG A 83 -2.16 4.67 6.67
N ASN A 84 -1.58 5.76 6.16
CA ASN A 84 -0.72 5.77 4.99
C ASN A 84 0.74 6.12 5.33
N SER A 85 1.05 6.25 6.61
CA SER A 85 2.39 6.52 7.10
C SER A 85 2.61 5.94 8.48
N LEU A 86 3.87 5.60 8.76
CA LEU A 86 4.38 5.16 10.05
C LEU A 86 5.35 6.20 10.59
N ALA A 87 5.08 6.75 11.77
CA ALA A 87 6.02 7.60 12.48
C ALA A 87 7.06 6.72 13.21
N ASN A 88 8.32 7.17 13.27
CA ASN A 88 9.42 6.37 13.84
C ASN A 88 9.18 5.94 15.29
N TRP A 89 8.53 6.78 16.11
CA TRP A 89 8.19 6.44 17.50
C TRP A 89 7.15 5.31 17.64
N GLN A 90 6.47 4.91 16.55
CA GLN A 90 5.49 3.82 16.54
C GLN A 90 6.13 2.45 16.25
N SER A 91 7.42 2.41 15.94
CA SER A 91 8.12 1.18 15.53
C SER A 91 8.09 0.11 16.61
N ASP A 92 8.28 0.47 17.89
CA ASP A 92 8.24 -0.50 18.98
C ASP A 92 6.87 -1.16 19.13
N LYS A 93 5.79 -0.38 18.96
CA LYS A 93 4.43 -0.91 18.99
C LYS A 93 4.15 -1.81 17.79
N LEU A 94 4.67 -1.47 16.62
CA LEU A 94 4.57 -2.30 15.43
C LEU A 94 5.24 -3.66 15.66
N LEU A 95 6.45 -3.69 16.20
CA LEU A 95 7.21 -4.93 16.45
C LEU A 95 6.56 -5.85 17.49
N GLN A 96 5.70 -5.33 18.37
CA GLN A 96 4.89 -6.18 19.26
C GLN A 96 3.81 -6.96 18.51
N MET A 97 3.27 -6.39 17.41
CA MET A 97 2.11 -6.91 16.69
C MET A 97 2.46 -7.55 15.34
N ALA A 98 3.67 -7.33 14.84
CA ALA A 98 4.12 -7.83 13.54
C ALA A 98 5.62 -8.16 13.56
N ASP A 99 6.01 -9.13 12.75
CA ASP A 99 7.39 -9.54 12.60
C ASP A 99 7.98 -8.95 11.32
N LEU A 100 9.19 -8.37 11.41
CA LEU A 100 9.94 -7.94 10.23
C LEU A 100 10.39 -9.19 9.46
N VAL A 101 9.86 -9.39 8.26
CA VAL A 101 10.12 -10.59 7.46
C VAL A 101 11.06 -10.35 6.29
N TYR A 102 11.17 -9.10 5.83
CA TYR A 102 12.08 -8.74 4.76
C TYR A 102 12.41 -7.25 4.76
N THR A 103 13.65 -6.93 4.43
CA THR A 103 14.11 -5.57 4.14
C THR A 103 14.86 -5.58 2.83
N GLY A 104 14.56 -4.68 1.93
CA GLY A 104 15.22 -4.59 0.63
C GLY A 104 15.25 -3.20 0.05
N ARG A 105 16.25 -2.97 -0.80
CA ARG A 105 16.35 -1.78 -1.62
C ARG A 105 15.79 -2.04 -3.00
N PHE A 106 14.99 -1.10 -3.49
CA PHE A 106 14.34 -1.17 -4.79
C PHE A 106 14.70 0.05 -5.63
N ASP A 107 15.06 -0.22 -6.89
CA ASP A 107 15.31 0.81 -7.90
C ASP A 107 14.00 1.22 -8.56
N LEU A 108 13.73 2.53 -8.59
CA LEU A 108 12.52 3.10 -9.19
C LEU A 108 12.82 3.83 -10.49
N ASN A 109 13.85 4.68 -10.49
CA ASN A 109 14.36 5.42 -11.65
C ASN A 109 13.27 6.12 -12.50
N PRO A 110 12.36 6.91 -11.91
CA PRO A 110 11.38 7.67 -12.68
C PRO A 110 12.06 8.69 -13.59
N ALA A 111 11.43 9.05 -14.71
CA ALA A 111 11.90 10.13 -15.55
C ALA A 111 11.94 11.46 -14.75
N ARG A 112 12.96 12.28 -15.02
CA ARG A 112 13.20 13.53 -14.29
C ARG A 112 11.97 14.44 -14.34
N ASN A 113 11.55 14.94 -13.19
CA ASN A 113 10.39 15.83 -13.03
C ASN A 113 9.06 15.23 -13.51
N THR A 114 8.98 13.91 -13.63
CA THR A 114 7.77 13.18 -14.01
C THR A 114 7.31 12.32 -12.86
N ARG A 115 6.02 12.40 -12.52
CA ARG A 115 5.42 11.52 -11.53
C ARG A 115 4.99 10.23 -12.22
N GLU A 116 5.59 9.11 -11.84
CA GLU A 116 5.33 7.80 -12.44
C GLU A 116 4.76 6.81 -11.43
N LYS A 117 3.86 5.97 -11.92
CA LYS A 117 3.39 4.78 -11.20
C LYS A 117 4.27 3.61 -11.58
N LEU A 118 4.99 3.08 -10.60
CA LEU A 118 5.93 1.97 -10.74
C LEU A 118 5.47 0.80 -9.85
N LEU A 119 6.08 -0.37 -10.04
CA LEU A 119 5.81 -1.56 -9.25
C LEU A 119 7.07 -1.96 -8.49
N LEU A 120 6.94 -2.22 -7.19
CA LEU A 120 7.96 -2.91 -6.40
C LEU A 120 7.79 -4.41 -6.62
N PRO A 121 8.75 -5.09 -7.27
CA PRO A 121 8.62 -6.52 -7.55
C PRO A 121 8.67 -7.32 -6.24
N LEU A 122 7.66 -8.16 -6.00
CA LEU A 122 7.56 -9.01 -4.82
C LEU A 122 7.75 -10.50 -5.12
N GLY A 123 7.68 -10.92 -6.38
CA GLY A 123 7.63 -12.31 -6.81
C GLY A 123 8.81 -13.17 -6.36
N ASP A 124 10.01 -12.60 -6.26
CA ASP A 124 11.23 -13.31 -5.86
C ASP A 124 11.49 -13.27 -4.35
N ILE A 125 10.65 -12.59 -3.57
CA ILE A 125 10.83 -12.43 -2.13
C ILE A 125 10.12 -13.57 -1.41
N LYS A 126 10.85 -14.63 -1.10
CA LYS A 126 10.29 -15.85 -0.46
C LYS A 126 9.40 -15.59 0.77
N PRO A 127 9.77 -14.72 1.74
CA PRO A 127 8.89 -14.42 2.87
C PRO A 127 7.54 -13.81 2.48
N LEU A 128 7.46 -13.14 1.31
CA LEU A 128 6.24 -12.53 0.78
C LEU A 128 5.44 -13.46 -0.15
N GLN A 129 5.74 -14.75 -0.17
CA GLN A 129 4.95 -15.77 -0.89
C GLN A 129 3.97 -16.51 0.02
N GLN A 130 3.99 -16.22 1.33
CA GLN A 130 3.08 -16.83 2.29
C GLN A 130 1.82 -15.98 2.42
N ALA A 131 0.66 -16.64 2.50
CA ALA A 131 -0.59 -15.96 2.79
C ALA A 131 -0.53 -15.23 4.14
N GLY A 132 -1.15 -14.06 4.22
CA GLY A 132 -1.19 -13.26 5.44
C GLY A 132 -1.38 -11.77 5.19
N VAL A 133 -1.48 -11.02 6.28
CA VAL A 133 -1.59 -9.57 6.28
C VAL A 133 -0.21 -8.96 6.52
N TYR A 134 0.15 -8.01 5.70
CA TYR A 134 1.47 -7.37 5.71
C TYR A 134 1.37 -5.85 5.77
N LEU A 135 2.33 -5.23 6.45
CA LEU A 135 2.58 -3.80 6.38
C LEU A 135 3.91 -3.56 5.66
N ALA A 136 3.88 -2.77 4.59
CA ALA A 136 5.08 -2.26 3.95
C ALA A 136 5.34 -0.83 4.44
N VAL A 137 6.58 -0.55 4.83
CA VAL A 137 7.06 0.78 5.25
C VAL A 137 8.22 1.17 4.37
N MET A 138 8.11 2.32 3.70
CA MET A 138 9.07 2.78 2.70
C MET A 138 9.84 3.98 3.19
N ASN A 139 11.16 3.98 2.97
CA ASN A 139 12.03 5.13 3.20
C ASN A 139 12.70 5.52 1.88
N GLN A 140 12.83 6.82 1.61
CA GLN A 140 13.71 7.26 0.55
C GLN A 140 15.16 6.92 0.92
N ALA A 141 15.89 6.22 0.04
CA ALA A 141 17.25 5.80 0.32
C ALA A 141 18.16 7.00 0.62
N GLY A 142 18.92 6.90 1.72
CA GLY A 142 19.85 7.94 2.16
C GLY A 142 19.19 9.17 2.81
N ARG A 143 17.89 9.15 3.06
CA ARG A 143 17.16 10.23 3.74
C ARG A 143 16.51 9.71 5.02
N TYR A 144 16.58 10.53 6.07
CA TYR A 144 15.82 10.30 7.30
C TYR A 144 14.59 11.19 7.33
N ASP A 145 13.41 10.56 7.45
CA ASP A 145 12.13 11.24 7.63
C ASP A 145 11.49 10.80 8.95
N TYR A 146 10.81 11.71 9.64
CA TYR A 146 10.09 11.41 10.89
C TYR A 146 8.91 10.45 10.70
N SER A 147 8.33 10.46 9.50
CA SER A 147 7.17 9.65 9.13
C SER A 147 7.39 9.10 7.73
N ASN A 148 7.28 7.80 7.60
CA ASN A 148 7.57 7.05 6.39
C ASN A 148 6.27 6.57 5.74
N PRO A 149 6.12 6.65 4.41
CA PRO A 149 4.98 6.07 3.72
C PRO A 149 4.80 4.61 4.12
N ALA A 150 3.58 4.23 4.42
CA ALA A 150 3.23 2.86 4.79
C ALA A 150 1.92 2.43 4.12
N THR A 151 1.81 1.14 3.83
CA THR A 151 0.58 0.55 3.30
C THR A 151 0.35 -0.84 3.85
N LEU A 152 -0.90 -1.11 4.20
CA LEU A 152 -1.36 -2.45 4.54
C LEU A 152 -1.72 -3.18 3.24
N PHE A 153 -1.37 -4.46 3.15
CA PHE A 153 -1.81 -5.33 2.05
C PHE A 153 -1.96 -6.77 2.53
N THR A 154 -2.80 -7.52 1.85
CA THR A 154 -3.05 -8.94 2.15
C THR A 154 -2.60 -9.78 0.98
N LEU A 155 -1.85 -10.84 1.24
CA LEU A 155 -1.55 -11.91 0.29
C LEU A 155 -2.47 -13.09 0.57
N SER A 156 -3.38 -13.39 -0.33
CA SER A 156 -4.32 -14.50 -0.19
C SER A 156 -4.87 -14.91 -1.55
N ASP A 157 -5.16 -16.19 -1.73
CA ASP A 157 -5.99 -16.67 -2.84
C ASP A 157 -7.48 -16.76 -2.45
N ILE A 158 -7.82 -16.47 -1.20
CA ILE A 158 -9.19 -16.57 -0.72
C ILE A 158 -9.90 -15.23 -0.86
N GLY A 159 -10.91 -15.18 -1.71
CA GLY A 159 -11.89 -14.11 -1.79
C GLY A 159 -13.06 -14.40 -0.87
N VAL A 160 -13.50 -13.38 -0.12
CA VAL A 160 -14.62 -13.49 0.82
C VAL A 160 -15.70 -12.50 0.44
N SER A 161 -16.94 -12.99 0.30
CA SER A 161 -18.14 -12.16 0.19
C SER A 161 -19.04 -12.43 1.37
N ALA A 162 -19.44 -11.39 2.11
CA ALA A 162 -20.31 -11.53 3.28
C ALA A 162 -21.61 -10.77 3.10
N HIS A 163 -22.73 -11.43 3.36
CA HIS A 163 -24.06 -10.86 3.36
C HIS A 163 -24.62 -10.85 4.77
N ARG A 164 -24.84 -9.65 5.31
CA ARG A 164 -25.32 -9.48 6.68
C ARG A 164 -26.83 -9.35 6.71
N TYR A 165 -27.45 -10.22 7.48
CA TYR A 165 -28.88 -10.18 7.84
C TYR A 165 -29.07 -9.79 9.31
N HIS A 166 -30.29 -9.71 9.76
CA HIS A 166 -30.59 -9.29 11.14
C HIS A 166 -29.94 -10.21 12.19
N ASN A 167 -30.03 -11.53 11.98
CA ASN A 167 -29.59 -12.55 12.95
C ASN A 167 -28.49 -13.48 12.42
N ARG A 168 -28.04 -13.32 11.17
CA ARG A 168 -27.04 -14.18 10.55
C ARG A 168 -26.14 -13.46 9.57
N LEU A 169 -25.00 -14.07 9.30
CA LEU A 169 -24.06 -13.74 8.23
C LEU A 169 -23.99 -14.93 7.28
N ASP A 170 -24.27 -14.72 6.00
CA ASP A 170 -23.98 -15.70 4.96
C ASP A 170 -22.68 -15.27 4.28
N ILE A 171 -21.70 -16.15 4.29
CA ILE A 171 -20.33 -15.88 3.84
C ILE A 171 -20.02 -16.88 2.72
N PHE A 172 -19.40 -16.39 1.66
CA PHE A 172 -18.98 -17.21 0.53
C PHE A 172 -17.48 -17.06 0.34
N THR A 173 -16.78 -18.17 0.28
CA THR A 173 -15.33 -18.26 0.04
C THR A 173 -15.07 -18.80 -1.35
N GLN A 174 -14.21 -18.11 -2.10
CA GLN A 174 -13.86 -18.47 -3.47
C GLN A 174 -12.38 -18.22 -3.74
N SER A 175 -11.80 -18.93 -4.70
CA SER A 175 -10.46 -18.62 -5.19
C SER A 175 -10.47 -17.31 -5.95
N LEU A 176 -9.52 -16.43 -5.66
CA LEU A 176 -9.30 -15.20 -6.42
C LEU A 176 -8.64 -15.46 -7.78
N GLU A 177 -7.98 -16.62 -7.93
CA GLU A 177 -7.31 -17.00 -9.18
C GLU A 177 -8.31 -17.43 -10.26
N ASN A 178 -9.36 -18.19 -9.88
CA ASN A 178 -10.25 -18.83 -10.87
C ASN A 178 -11.75 -18.71 -10.55
N GLY A 179 -12.10 -18.07 -9.43
CA GLY A 179 -13.49 -17.89 -9.00
C GLY A 179 -14.19 -19.16 -8.47
N ALA A 180 -13.47 -20.28 -8.34
CA ALA A 180 -14.06 -21.52 -7.83
C ALA A 180 -14.36 -21.42 -6.32
N ALA A 181 -15.48 -22.01 -5.90
CA ALA A 181 -15.84 -22.14 -4.51
C ALA A 181 -14.73 -22.89 -3.74
N GLN A 182 -14.40 -22.40 -2.56
CA GLN A 182 -13.36 -22.99 -1.70
C GLN A 182 -14.02 -23.68 -0.51
N GLN A 183 -13.92 -25.01 -0.49
CA GLN A 183 -14.36 -25.86 0.63
C GLN A 183 -13.27 -25.96 1.68
N GLY A 184 -13.67 -26.08 2.95
CA GLY A 184 -12.75 -26.35 4.06
C GLY A 184 -12.05 -25.12 4.60
N ILE A 185 -12.47 -23.92 4.20
CA ILE A 185 -11.96 -22.66 4.74
C ILE A 185 -12.61 -22.41 6.10
N GLU A 186 -11.80 -22.28 7.13
CA GLU A 186 -12.26 -21.85 8.44
C GLU A 186 -12.53 -20.35 8.44
N VAL A 187 -13.77 -19.97 8.76
CA VAL A 187 -14.20 -18.59 8.86
C VAL A 187 -14.54 -18.27 10.30
N SER A 188 -13.87 -17.27 10.86
CA SER A 188 -14.01 -16.83 12.25
C SER A 188 -14.51 -15.40 12.33
N LEU A 189 -15.44 -15.14 13.24
CA LEU A 189 -15.88 -13.82 13.63
C LEU A 189 -15.22 -13.43 14.96
N LEU A 190 -14.47 -12.33 14.97
CA LEU A 190 -13.65 -11.92 16.09
C LEU A 190 -14.17 -10.60 16.67
N ASN A 191 -14.00 -10.40 17.98
CA ASN A 191 -14.24 -9.11 18.63
C ASN A 191 -13.01 -8.18 18.51
N GLU A 192 -13.10 -6.95 19.00
CA GLU A 192 -12.01 -5.95 19.00
C GLU A 192 -10.75 -6.43 19.76
N LYS A 193 -10.89 -7.38 20.67
CA LYS A 193 -9.78 -7.95 21.45
C LYS A 193 -9.13 -9.17 20.77
N GLY A 194 -9.62 -9.58 19.59
CA GLY A 194 -9.12 -10.76 18.87
C GLY A 194 -9.67 -12.09 19.39
N GLN A 195 -10.69 -12.08 20.25
CA GLN A 195 -11.31 -13.28 20.73
C GLN A 195 -12.35 -13.78 19.73
N THR A 196 -12.31 -15.06 19.39
CA THR A 196 -13.29 -15.71 18.52
C THR A 196 -14.66 -15.72 19.20
N LEU A 197 -15.65 -15.13 18.54
CA LEU A 197 -17.06 -15.15 18.96
C LEU A 197 -17.77 -16.39 18.42
N THR A 198 -17.57 -16.67 17.14
CA THR A 198 -18.11 -17.85 16.46
C THR A 198 -17.20 -18.20 15.28
N GLN A 199 -17.20 -19.47 14.90
CA GLN A 199 -16.46 -19.96 13.74
C GLN A 199 -17.18 -21.12 13.08
N ALA A 200 -16.99 -21.30 11.76
CA ALA A 200 -17.45 -22.43 11.01
C ALA A 200 -16.60 -22.65 9.75
N THR A 201 -16.71 -23.81 9.15
CA THR A 201 -15.94 -24.19 7.96
C THR A 201 -16.84 -24.17 6.73
N SER A 202 -16.32 -23.68 5.61
CA SER A 202 -17.06 -23.61 4.34
C SER A 202 -17.38 -25.01 3.79
N ASP A 203 -18.58 -25.13 3.26
CA ASP A 203 -19.08 -26.34 2.59
C ASP A 203 -18.54 -26.46 1.15
N ALA A 204 -19.02 -27.47 0.41
CA ALA A 204 -18.61 -27.74 -0.97
C ALA A 204 -18.96 -26.60 -1.95
N GLN A 205 -19.88 -25.72 -1.60
CA GLN A 205 -20.27 -24.51 -2.33
C GLN A 205 -19.50 -23.27 -1.85
N GLY A 206 -18.55 -23.43 -0.93
CA GLY A 206 -17.83 -22.33 -0.31
C GLY A 206 -18.66 -21.50 0.66
N HIS A 207 -19.87 -21.98 1.05
CA HIS A 207 -20.78 -21.24 1.91
C HIS A 207 -20.52 -21.54 3.38
N VAL A 208 -20.60 -20.48 4.19
CA VAL A 208 -20.57 -20.51 5.65
C VAL A 208 -21.71 -19.66 6.19
N GLN A 209 -22.43 -20.17 7.16
CA GLN A 209 -23.41 -19.39 7.91
C GLN A 209 -22.93 -19.22 9.36
N LEU A 210 -22.84 -17.96 9.81
CA LEU A 210 -22.52 -17.60 11.20
C LEU A 210 -23.68 -16.79 11.82
N GLU A 211 -23.79 -16.83 13.14
CA GLU A 211 -24.66 -15.91 13.86
C GLU A 211 -24.10 -14.50 13.81
N ASN A 212 -24.99 -13.51 13.59
CA ASN A 212 -24.60 -12.11 13.60
C ASN A 212 -24.46 -11.62 15.04
N ASP A 213 -23.22 -11.43 15.49
CA ASP A 213 -22.91 -10.89 16.82
C ASP A 213 -22.66 -9.36 16.75
N LYS A 214 -23.25 -8.62 17.67
CA LYS A 214 -23.10 -7.15 17.77
C LYS A 214 -21.69 -6.71 18.17
N ASN A 215 -20.94 -7.60 18.83
CA ASN A 215 -19.57 -7.36 19.28
C ASN A 215 -18.53 -7.74 18.21
N ALA A 216 -18.99 -8.19 17.06
CA ALA A 216 -18.10 -8.56 15.96
C ALA A 216 -17.40 -7.33 15.39
N ALA A 217 -16.09 -7.41 15.29
CA ALA A 217 -15.22 -6.37 14.75
C ALA A 217 -14.48 -6.80 13.49
N LEU A 218 -14.20 -8.10 13.31
CA LEU A 218 -13.42 -8.64 12.19
C LEU A 218 -13.94 -10.00 11.77
N LEU A 219 -14.06 -10.19 10.45
CA LEU A 219 -14.23 -11.49 9.80
C LEU A 219 -12.87 -11.94 9.25
N LEU A 220 -12.45 -13.15 9.61
CA LEU A 220 -11.21 -13.76 9.17
C LEU A 220 -11.53 -15.09 8.47
N ALA A 221 -10.88 -15.34 7.33
CA ALA A 221 -10.98 -16.57 6.55
C ALA A 221 -9.60 -17.03 6.08
#